data_52caff469ebb020c8dcd39b8df4ee34c
#
_entry.id   52caff469ebb020c8dcd39b8df4ee34c
#
_cell.length_a   1.000
_cell.length_b   1.000
_cell.length_c   1.000
_cell.angle_alpha   90.00
_cell.angle_beta   90.00
_cell.angle_gamma   90.00
#
_symmetry.space_group_name_H-M   'P 1'
#
loop_
_entity.id
_entity.type
_entity.pdbx_description
1 polymer ?
#
loop_
_entity_poly.entity_id
_entity_poly.type
_entity_poly.pdbx_seq_one_letter_code
_entity_poly.pdbx_strand_id
1 'polypeptide(L)'
;RIKLPDGSEQERQNQCIAFGDGLNYVKHENNPVVTGDMLPENCSRIDFRDPKIWKEDDTYYLIVGSKDLNNVGQVVLCSSKNLTDWQFETILAANSTGKIGTMWECPDFFGLEDKHVLICSPQSMKADKYEFHNGHNSVYFLGDYDKENHVFIKEEPHTLDYGMDFYAPQTTLLPDGRRVMIAWMKSWDACVVPDSQDWQGMMTLPRELEIKDGRIWQKPVKEIENYRANKCHYTDKKID
;
A
#
# COMPACT_ATOMS: atom_id res chain seq x y z
N ARG A 1 9.55 20.52 -5.13
CA ARG A 1 10.96 20.64 -5.56
C ARG A 1 11.71 21.53 -4.58
N ILE A 2 12.98 21.26 -4.38
CA ILE A 2 13.90 22.11 -3.62
C ILE A 2 14.95 22.69 -4.57
N LYS A 3 15.43 23.89 -4.25
CA LYS A 3 16.60 24.47 -4.94
C LYS A 3 17.89 23.98 -4.26
N LEU A 4 18.80 23.47 -5.06
CA LEU A 4 20.12 23.09 -4.60
C LEU A 4 21.08 24.29 -4.59
N PRO A 5 22.23 24.19 -3.88
CA PRO A 5 23.19 25.28 -3.80
C PRO A 5 23.76 25.75 -5.16
N ASP A 6 23.76 24.89 -6.16
CA ASP A 6 24.19 25.19 -7.53
C ASP A 6 23.10 25.87 -8.38
N GLY A 7 21.92 26.12 -7.78
CA GLY A 7 20.77 26.76 -8.45
C GLY A 7 19.87 25.79 -9.22
N SER A 8 20.22 24.53 -9.32
CA SER A 8 19.35 23.49 -9.92
C SER A 8 18.17 23.15 -9.00
N GLU A 9 17.14 22.53 -9.58
CA GLU A 9 15.98 22.03 -8.83
C GLU A 9 16.02 20.51 -8.74
N GLN A 10 15.75 19.99 -7.55
CA GLN A 10 15.59 18.56 -7.31
C GLN A 10 14.18 18.27 -6.80
N GLU A 11 13.59 17.19 -7.30
CA GLU A 11 12.38 16.63 -6.73
C GLU A 11 12.69 16.01 -5.36
N ARG A 12 11.82 16.25 -4.38
CA ARG A 12 11.81 15.57 -3.09
C ARG A 12 10.37 15.29 -2.68
N GLN A 13 10.13 14.09 -2.18
CA GLN A 13 8.87 13.68 -1.60
C GLN A 13 9.03 13.66 -0.08
N ASN A 14 8.12 14.32 0.60
CA ASN A 14 8.10 14.45 2.05
C ASN A 14 6.66 14.22 2.54
N GLN A 15 6.52 13.87 3.82
CA GLN A 15 5.21 13.70 4.42
C GLN A 15 4.80 14.97 5.16
N CYS A 16 3.59 15.42 4.90
CA CYS A 16 2.97 16.58 5.55
C CYS A 16 1.72 16.12 6.30
N ILE A 17 1.34 16.89 7.31
CA ILE A 17 0.11 16.64 8.07
C ILE A 17 -0.82 17.83 8.02
N ALA A 18 -2.13 17.56 8.00
CA ALA A 18 -3.19 18.52 8.21
C ALA A 18 -4.15 17.99 9.27
N PHE A 19 -4.67 18.88 10.11
CA PHE A 19 -5.64 18.55 11.14
C PHE A 19 -7.02 19.08 10.75
N GLY A 20 -8.07 18.31 11.04
CA GLY A 20 -9.42 18.71 10.66
C GLY A 20 -10.53 17.88 11.30
N ASP A 21 -11.75 18.21 10.94
CA ASP A 21 -13.00 17.64 11.44
C ASP A 21 -13.63 16.58 10.50
N GLY A 22 -12.90 16.19 9.45
CA GLY A 22 -13.37 15.29 8.39
C GLY A 22 -13.86 16.01 7.13
N LEU A 23 -14.17 17.31 7.22
CA LEU A 23 -14.58 18.15 6.08
C LEU A 23 -13.60 19.28 5.82
N ASN A 24 -13.14 19.95 6.88
CA ASN A 24 -12.23 21.09 6.80
C ASN A 24 -10.89 20.70 7.42
N TYR A 25 -9.80 21.03 6.71
CA TYR A 25 -8.44 20.69 7.16
C TYR A 25 -7.54 21.91 7.13
N VAL A 26 -6.71 22.05 8.15
CA VAL A 26 -5.68 23.07 8.26
C VAL A 26 -4.31 22.40 8.24
N LYS A 27 -3.45 22.81 7.31
CA LYS A 27 -2.07 22.32 7.24
C LYS A 27 -1.30 22.74 8.48
N HIS A 28 -0.51 21.82 9.03
CA HIS A 28 0.39 22.13 10.13
C HIS A 28 1.44 23.16 9.68
N GLU A 29 1.73 24.12 10.54
CA GLU A 29 2.63 25.25 10.21
C GLU A 29 4.08 24.79 9.96
N ASN A 30 4.53 23.75 10.65
CA ASN A 30 5.89 23.20 10.54
C ASN A 30 5.98 22.03 9.56
N ASN A 31 5.11 21.98 8.54
CA ASN A 31 5.26 21.00 7.48
C ASN A 31 6.52 21.26 6.62
N PRO A 32 7.19 20.22 6.12
CA PRO A 32 6.90 18.78 6.25
C PRO A 32 7.30 18.22 7.62
N VAL A 33 6.53 17.25 8.15
CA VAL A 33 6.80 16.59 9.43
C VAL A 33 7.70 15.37 9.32
N VAL A 34 7.76 14.74 8.13
CA VAL A 34 8.68 13.62 7.83
C VAL A 34 9.40 13.91 6.52
N THR A 35 10.71 13.94 6.56
CA THR A 35 11.56 14.22 5.38
C THR A 35 12.53 13.08 5.13
N GLY A 36 13.00 12.96 3.89
CA GLY A 36 14.04 12.00 3.54
C GLY A 36 15.35 12.21 4.28
N ASP A 37 15.57 13.38 4.93
CA ASP A 37 16.83 13.67 5.63
C ASP A 37 16.98 12.86 6.94
N MET A 38 15.90 12.30 7.47
CA MET A 38 15.93 11.39 8.63
C MET A 38 16.25 9.94 8.24
N LEU A 39 16.28 9.62 6.95
CA LEU A 39 16.56 8.28 6.47
C LEU A 39 18.06 7.99 6.40
N PRO A 40 18.48 6.70 6.46
CA PRO A 40 19.85 6.30 6.18
C PRO A 40 20.38 6.85 4.85
N GLU A 41 21.68 7.05 4.75
CA GLU A 41 22.31 7.69 3.58
C GLU A 41 22.08 6.95 2.26
N ASN A 42 21.91 5.63 2.31
CA ASN A 42 21.65 4.79 1.15
C ASN A 42 20.20 4.83 0.65
N CYS A 43 19.29 5.53 1.33
CA CYS A 43 17.88 5.67 0.92
C CYS A 43 17.70 6.81 -0.08
N SER A 44 16.78 6.63 -1.04
CA SER A 44 16.38 7.68 -1.96
C SER A 44 15.73 8.85 -1.21
N ARG A 45 16.16 10.06 -1.53
CA ARG A 45 15.53 11.31 -1.05
C ARG A 45 14.41 11.78 -1.95
N ILE A 46 14.25 11.17 -3.13
CA ILE A 46 13.27 11.51 -4.14
C ILE A 46 12.04 10.61 -4.00
N ASP A 47 12.26 9.30 -3.92
CA ASP A 47 11.21 8.29 -3.84
C ASP A 47 10.91 7.96 -2.38
N PHE A 48 9.98 8.71 -1.78
CA PHE A 48 9.58 8.58 -0.37
C PHE A 48 8.14 9.06 -0.20
N ARG A 49 7.16 8.16 -0.45
CA ARG A 49 5.75 8.51 -0.60
C ARG A 49 4.78 7.48 -0.06
N ASP A 50 3.48 7.82 -0.10
CA ASP A 50 2.35 6.97 0.23
C ASP A 50 2.35 6.53 1.70
N PRO A 51 2.26 7.49 2.64
CA PRO A 51 2.30 7.19 4.06
C PRO A 51 1.02 6.47 4.52
N LYS A 52 1.18 5.41 5.31
CA LYS A 52 0.11 4.76 6.05
C LYS A 52 0.39 4.85 7.54
N ILE A 53 -0.58 5.36 8.29
CA ILE A 53 -0.46 5.60 9.74
C ILE A 53 -1.42 4.73 10.53
N TRP A 54 -0.98 4.29 11.71
CA TRP A 54 -1.84 3.70 12.74
C TRP A 54 -1.41 4.13 14.13
N LYS A 55 -2.26 3.95 15.09
CA LYS A 55 -1.96 4.16 16.50
C LYS A 55 -2.00 2.82 17.24
N GLU A 56 -1.00 2.58 18.06
CA GLU A 56 -0.96 1.45 18.98
C GLU A 56 -0.50 1.96 20.34
N ASP A 57 -1.30 1.73 21.35
CA ASP A 57 -1.14 2.33 22.67
C ASP A 57 -0.98 3.86 22.60
N ASP A 58 0.11 4.40 23.12
CA ASP A 58 0.42 5.83 23.11
C ASP A 58 1.40 6.23 21.97
N THR A 59 1.60 5.36 20.99
CA THR A 59 2.53 5.60 19.90
C THR A 59 1.81 5.58 18.56
N TYR A 60 2.11 6.54 17.72
CA TYR A 60 1.75 6.54 16.31
C TYR A 60 2.89 5.96 15.51
N TYR A 61 2.55 5.06 14.62
CA TYR A 61 3.46 4.46 13.66
C TYR A 61 3.10 4.90 12.25
N LEU A 62 4.11 5.03 11.43
CA LEU A 62 3.98 5.43 10.04
C LEU A 62 4.88 4.54 9.19
N ILE A 63 4.31 3.88 8.20
CA ILE A 63 5.11 3.28 7.13
C ILE A 63 5.03 4.13 5.87
N VAL A 64 6.13 4.16 5.13
CA VAL A 64 6.26 4.94 3.89
C VAL A 64 6.94 4.10 2.83
N GLY A 65 6.42 4.13 1.62
CA GLY A 65 7.04 3.51 0.46
C GLY A 65 8.32 4.22 0.05
N SER A 66 9.34 3.45 -0.28
CA SER A 66 10.66 3.96 -0.61
C SER A 66 11.44 2.99 -1.50
N LYS A 67 12.63 3.41 -1.89
CA LYS A 67 13.69 2.57 -2.44
C LYS A 67 15.05 3.07 -1.97
N ASP A 68 16.06 2.23 -2.10
CA ASP A 68 17.44 2.65 -1.89
C ASP A 68 18.05 3.27 -3.18
N LEU A 69 19.30 3.71 -3.08
CA LEU A 69 20.04 4.30 -4.21
C LEU A 69 20.41 3.28 -5.30
N ASN A 70 20.27 1.98 -5.02
CA ASN A 70 20.46 0.88 -5.98
C ASN A 70 19.14 0.42 -6.60
N ASN A 71 18.04 1.17 -6.43
CA ASN A 71 16.68 0.83 -6.86
C ASN A 71 16.12 -0.44 -6.20
N VAL A 72 16.50 -0.74 -4.97
CA VAL A 72 15.90 -1.79 -4.17
C VAL A 72 14.67 -1.22 -3.47
N GLY A 73 13.47 -1.68 -3.84
CA GLY A 73 12.21 -1.29 -3.21
C GLY A 73 12.19 -1.68 -1.74
N GLN A 74 11.67 -0.78 -0.90
CA GLN A 74 11.63 -0.96 0.54
C GLN A 74 10.47 -0.19 1.19
N VAL A 75 10.18 -0.55 2.43
CA VAL A 75 9.22 0.15 3.30
C VAL A 75 9.94 0.63 4.54
N VAL A 76 9.80 1.92 4.81
CA VAL A 76 10.36 2.60 5.99
C VAL A 76 9.32 2.59 7.11
N LEU A 77 9.75 2.37 8.34
CA LEU A 77 8.96 2.54 9.56
C LEU A 77 9.46 3.74 10.35
N CYS A 78 8.53 4.60 10.74
CA CYS A 78 8.76 5.72 11.66
C CYS A 78 7.77 5.66 12.82
N SER A 79 8.10 6.30 13.93
CA SER A 79 7.21 6.45 15.09
C SER A 79 7.11 7.89 15.58
N SER A 80 6.02 8.20 16.30
CA SER A 80 5.80 9.50 16.91
C SER A 80 4.88 9.38 18.14
N LYS A 81 5.04 10.28 19.11
CA LYS A 81 4.10 10.41 20.24
C LYS A 81 3.02 11.47 20.02
N ASN A 82 3.17 12.33 19.02
CA ASN A 82 2.32 13.52 18.85
C ASN A 82 1.93 13.85 17.41
N LEU A 83 2.27 12.97 16.42
CA LEU A 83 2.01 13.13 14.98
C LEU A 83 2.86 14.20 14.26
N THR A 84 3.64 14.99 14.98
CA THR A 84 4.45 16.08 14.41
C THR A 84 5.95 15.82 14.52
N ASP A 85 6.36 15.18 15.61
CA ASP A 85 7.77 14.84 15.87
C ASP A 85 7.98 13.35 15.59
N TRP A 86 8.51 13.05 14.42
CA TRP A 86 8.73 11.69 13.94
C TRP A 86 10.20 11.29 14.07
N GLN A 87 10.42 10.03 14.36
CA GLN A 87 11.74 9.42 14.33
C GLN A 87 11.73 8.19 13.39
N PHE A 88 12.84 8.00 12.70
CA PHE A 88 13.08 6.79 11.92
C PHE A 88 13.36 5.62 12.88
N GLU A 89 12.68 4.50 12.68
CA GLU A 89 12.89 3.27 13.44
C GLU A 89 13.75 2.27 12.65
N THR A 90 13.27 1.86 11.49
CA THR A 90 13.95 0.84 10.68
C THR A 90 13.47 0.84 9.23
N ILE A 91 14.20 0.11 8.38
CA ILE A 91 13.67 -0.42 7.12
C ILE A 91 12.90 -1.69 7.45
N LEU A 92 11.57 -1.60 7.52
CA LEU A 92 10.69 -2.69 7.93
C LEU A 92 10.78 -3.90 6.99
N ALA A 93 10.89 -3.64 5.69
CA ALA A 93 11.05 -4.65 4.66
C ALA A 93 11.76 -4.10 3.44
N ALA A 94 12.50 -4.96 2.74
CA ALA A 94 13.18 -4.61 1.49
C ALA A 94 13.16 -5.77 0.49
N ASN A 95 13.32 -5.46 -0.79
CA ASN A 95 13.43 -6.39 -1.91
C ASN A 95 14.80 -7.07 -1.96
N SER A 96 15.11 -7.91 -0.99
CA SER A 96 16.41 -8.58 -0.88
C SER A 96 16.74 -9.52 -2.04
N THR A 97 15.73 -9.98 -2.77
CA THR A 97 15.87 -10.91 -3.90
C THR A 97 16.05 -10.20 -5.25
N GLY A 98 15.76 -8.91 -5.33
CA GLY A 98 15.71 -8.14 -6.57
C GLY A 98 14.52 -8.49 -7.50
N LYS A 99 13.62 -9.38 -7.09
CA LYS A 99 12.52 -9.87 -7.94
C LYS A 99 11.24 -9.03 -7.85
N ILE A 100 11.06 -8.29 -6.76
CA ILE A 100 9.82 -7.57 -6.44
C ILE A 100 9.96 -6.09 -6.77
N GLY A 101 10.19 -5.79 -8.04
CA GLY A 101 10.20 -4.42 -8.55
C GLY A 101 11.27 -3.51 -7.94
N THR A 102 11.17 -2.22 -8.24
CA THR A 102 12.20 -1.23 -7.90
C THR A 102 11.76 -0.20 -6.86
N MET A 103 10.50 0.16 -6.84
CA MET A 103 9.87 1.08 -5.87
C MET A 103 8.66 0.39 -5.30
N TRP A 104 8.50 0.43 -3.99
CA TRP A 104 7.32 -0.11 -3.31
C TRP A 104 6.41 1.04 -2.91
N GLU A 105 5.33 1.22 -3.69
CA GLU A 105 4.30 2.24 -3.44
C GLU A 105 3.19 1.71 -2.54
N CYS A 106 2.40 2.63 -1.99
CA CYS A 106 1.16 2.37 -1.27
C CYS A 106 1.27 1.27 -0.20
N PRO A 107 2.28 1.29 0.69
CA PRO A 107 2.41 0.25 1.70
C PRO A 107 1.24 0.27 2.68
N ASP A 108 0.81 -0.92 3.10
CA ASP A 108 -0.15 -1.12 4.19
C ASP A 108 0.34 -2.26 5.09
N PHE A 109 0.37 -2.04 6.40
CA PHE A 109 0.90 -3.01 7.36
C PHE A 109 -0.06 -3.20 8.54
N PHE A 110 -0.46 -4.43 8.80
CA PHE A 110 -1.48 -4.73 9.80
C PHE A 110 -1.43 -6.18 10.27
N GLY A 111 -1.95 -6.43 11.47
CA GLY A 111 -2.25 -7.77 11.94
C GLY A 111 -3.51 -8.33 11.28
N LEU A 112 -3.48 -9.60 10.89
CA LEU A 112 -4.60 -10.36 10.40
C LEU A 112 -4.52 -11.79 10.95
N GLU A 113 -5.49 -12.17 11.78
CA GLU A 113 -5.46 -13.43 12.52
C GLU A 113 -4.16 -13.56 13.36
N ASP A 114 -3.35 -14.61 13.13
CA ASP A 114 -2.10 -14.87 13.84
C ASP A 114 -0.85 -14.34 13.12
N LYS A 115 -1.01 -13.65 11.99
CA LYS A 115 0.08 -13.10 11.17
C LYS A 115 0.03 -11.58 11.07
N HIS A 116 1.15 -11.00 10.64
CA HIS A 116 1.19 -9.65 10.09
C HIS A 116 1.26 -9.71 8.56
N VAL A 117 0.61 -8.75 7.95
CA VAL A 117 0.54 -8.59 6.50
C VAL A 117 1.20 -7.29 6.12
N LEU A 118 2.14 -7.34 5.18
CA LEU A 118 2.60 -6.17 4.45
C LEU A 118 2.07 -6.25 3.03
N ILE A 119 1.29 -5.27 2.62
CA ILE A 119 0.89 -5.05 1.24
C ILE A 119 1.75 -3.93 0.66
N CYS A 120 2.14 -4.03 -0.59
CA CYS A 120 2.75 -2.93 -1.34
C CYS A 120 2.46 -3.07 -2.84
N SER A 121 2.67 -1.98 -3.57
CA SER A 121 2.48 -1.91 -5.02
C SER A 121 3.83 -1.67 -5.71
N PRO A 122 4.59 -2.74 -6.02
CA PRO A 122 5.90 -2.63 -6.65
C PRO A 122 5.80 -2.19 -8.11
N GLN A 123 6.71 -1.28 -8.49
CA GLN A 123 6.89 -0.86 -9.88
C GLN A 123 7.92 -1.73 -10.60
N SER A 124 7.77 -1.84 -11.93
CA SER A 124 8.75 -2.44 -12.81
C SER A 124 9.08 -3.91 -12.50
N MET A 125 8.08 -4.70 -12.11
CA MET A 125 8.23 -6.14 -11.93
C MET A 125 8.40 -6.85 -13.27
N LYS A 126 9.00 -8.03 -13.21
CA LYS A 126 9.02 -9.00 -14.30
C LYS A 126 8.06 -10.13 -14.00
N ALA A 127 7.40 -10.63 -15.03
CA ALA A 127 6.52 -11.78 -14.91
C ALA A 127 7.25 -12.99 -14.33
N ASP A 128 6.63 -13.67 -13.38
CA ASP A 128 7.09 -14.95 -12.86
C ASP A 128 5.91 -15.95 -12.93
N LYS A 129 5.91 -16.76 -14.00
CA LYS A 129 4.84 -17.73 -14.30
C LYS A 129 3.45 -17.09 -14.27
N TYR A 130 2.59 -17.55 -13.36
CA TYR A 130 1.24 -17.04 -13.14
C TYR A 130 1.11 -16.21 -11.87
N GLU A 131 2.19 -16.08 -11.09
CA GLU A 131 2.15 -15.34 -9.82
C GLU A 131 2.24 -13.84 -10.03
N PHE A 132 3.11 -13.37 -10.93
CA PHE A 132 3.28 -11.94 -11.20
C PHE A 132 3.24 -11.65 -12.70
N HIS A 133 2.74 -10.48 -13.07
CA HIS A 133 2.80 -9.98 -14.46
C HIS A 133 3.92 -8.93 -14.61
N ASN A 134 4.25 -8.58 -15.86
CA ASN A 134 5.18 -7.48 -16.13
C ASN A 134 4.56 -6.13 -15.72
N GLY A 135 5.41 -5.21 -15.25
CA GLY A 135 5.02 -3.85 -14.94
C GLY A 135 4.64 -3.65 -13.48
N HIS A 136 3.53 -2.99 -13.21
CA HIS A 136 3.10 -2.57 -11.88
C HIS A 136 2.17 -3.62 -11.26
N ASN A 137 2.55 -4.16 -10.12
CA ASN A 137 1.81 -5.21 -9.42
C ASN A 137 1.32 -4.74 -8.04
N SER A 138 0.42 -5.48 -7.43
CA SER A 138 0.10 -5.40 -6.02
C SER A 138 0.43 -6.73 -5.37
N VAL A 139 1.32 -6.70 -4.38
CA VAL A 139 1.83 -7.89 -3.72
C VAL A 139 1.60 -7.83 -2.21
N TYR A 140 1.59 -8.98 -1.57
CA TYR A 140 1.60 -9.07 -0.12
C TYR A 140 2.65 -10.05 0.37
N PHE A 141 3.08 -9.83 1.61
CA PHE A 141 3.91 -10.73 2.39
C PHE A 141 3.14 -11.06 3.68
N LEU A 142 3.06 -12.33 4.02
CA LEU A 142 2.74 -12.75 5.37
C LEU A 142 4.02 -12.82 6.20
N GLY A 143 3.92 -12.76 7.51
CA GLY A 143 5.08 -12.92 8.37
C GLY A 143 4.78 -12.71 9.84
N ASP A 144 5.83 -12.85 10.65
CA ASP A 144 5.80 -12.61 12.07
C ASP A 144 6.45 -11.27 12.38
N TYR A 145 5.83 -10.47 13.23
CA TYR A 145 6.32 -9.15 13.59
C TYR A 145 6.68 -9.07 15.07
N ASP A 146 7.97 -8.86 15.34
CA ASP A 146 8.46 -8.50 16.65
C ASP A 146 8.30 -6.98 16.85
N LYS A 147 7.31 -6.61 17.65
CA LYS A 147 6.96 -5.21 17.92
C LYS A 147 8.01 -4.48 18.75
N GLU A 148 8.69 -5.18 19.63
CA GLU A 148 9.69 -4.58 20.54
C GLU A 148 10.94 -4.16 19.77
N ASN A 149 11.34 -4.97 18.79
CA ASN A 149 12.54 -4.75 17.99
C ASN A 149 12.24 -4.22 16.59
N HIS A 150 10.98 -4.02 16.23
CA HIS A 150 10.53 -3.58 14.91
C HIS A 150 11.04 -4.47 13.78
N VAL A 151 11.06 -5.80 13.99
CA VAL A 151 11.52 -6.77 13.01
C VAL A 151 10.36 -7.51 12.38
N PHE A 152 10.22 -7.40 11.08
CA PHE A 152 9.24 -8.17 10.30
C PHE A 152 9.94 -9.31 9.55
N ILE A 153 9.70 -10.54 10.00
CA ILE A 153 10.20 -11.78 9.37
C ILE A 153 9.19 -12.17 8.31
N LYS A 154 9.35 -11.60 7.11
CA LYS A 154 8.43 -11.83 5.99
C LYS A 154 8.68 -13.17 5.31
N GLU A 155 7.58 -13.80 4.91
CA GLU A 155 7.55 -14.99 4.06
C GLU A 155 7.74 -14.61 2.57
N GLU A 156 7.62 -15.57 1.66
CA GLU A 156 7.68 -15.31 0.23
C GLU A 156 6.51 -14.41 -0.23
N PRO A 157 6.74 -13.54 -1.21
CA PRO A 157 5.69 -12.66 -1.72
C PRO A 157 4.66 -13.41 -2.56
N HIS A 158 3.42 -12.94 -2.50
CA HIS A 158 2.33 -13.41 -3.33
C HIS A 158 1.63 -12.24 -4.02
N THR A 159 1.06 -12.52 -5.22
CA THR A 159 0.17 -11.54 -5.85
C THR A 159 -1.11 -11.38 -5.02
N LEU A 160 -1.56 -10.14 -4.91
CA LEU A 160 -2.80 -9.84 -4.18
C LEU A 160 -4.04 -10.01 -5.06
N ASP A 161 -3.90 -9.80 -6.37
CA ASP A 161 -4.95 -10.01 -7.36
C ASP A 161 -4.33 -10.49 -8.68
N TYR A 162 -4.96 -11.45 -9.33
CA TYR A 162 -4.49 -11.99 -10.62
C TYR A 162 -4.94 -11.17 -11.82
N GLY A 163 -5.73 -10.11 -11.61
CA GLY A 163 -6.09 -9.16 -12.65
C GLY A 163 -4.98 -8.16 -12.92
N MET A 164 -4.83 -7.73 -14.16
CA MET A 164 -3.83 -6.73 -14.55
C MET A 164 -4.22 -5.30 -14.10
N ASP A 165 -5.52 -5.04 -13.97
CA ASP A 165 -6.07 -3.76 -13.54
C ASP A 165 -6.42 -3.78 -12.06
N PHE A 166 -5.40 -3.93 -11.22
CA PHE A 166 -5.51 -3.89 -9.77
C PHE A 166 -4.24 -3.27 -9.18
N TYR A 167 -4.36 -2.07 -8.58
CA TYR A 167 -3.21 -1.34 -8.04
C TYR A 167 -3.57 -0.52 -6.81
N ALA A 168 -2.54 -0.16 -6.01
CA ALA A 168 -2.63 0.73 -4.87
C ALA A 168 -3.70 0.33 -3.83
N PRO A 169 -3.84 -0.97 -3.45
CA PRO A 169 -4.81 -1.38 -2.44
C PRO A 169 -4.53 -0.74 -1.08
N GLN A 170 -5.60 -0.39 -0.38
CA GLN A 170 -5.54 0.07 1.00
C GLN A 170 -6.59 -0.62 1.83
N THR A 171 -6.27 -0.91 3.09
CA THR A 171 -7.19 -1.59 3.99
C THR A 171 -7.59 -0.73 5.19
N THR A 172 -8.71 -1.07 5.79
CA THR A 172 -9.15 -0.51 7.07
C THR A 172 -9.74 -1.61 7.96
N LEU A 173 -9.55 -1.47 9.26
CA LEU A 173 -10.20 -2.31 10.26
C LEU A 173 -11.57 -1.68 10.57
N LEU A 174 -12.64 -2.41 10.33
CA LEU A 174 -13.98 -1.97 10.68
C LEU A 174 -14.26 -2.14 12.18
N PRO A 175 -15.24 -1.42 12.73
CA PRO A 175 -15.61 -1.55 14.16
C PRO A 175 -16.06 -2.96 14.56
N ASP A 176 -16.51 -3.79 13.62
CA ASP A 176 -16.92 -5.17 13.85
C ASP A 176 -15.77 -6.19 13.73
N GLY A 177 -14.53 -5.71 13.58
CA GLY A 177 -13.32 -6.52 13.53
C GLY A 177 -12.93 -7.04 12.15
N ARG A 178 -13.74 -6.81 11.12
CA ARG A 178 -13.36 -7.19 9.75
C ARG A 178 -12.28 -6.27 9.19
N ARG A 179 -11.29 -6.82 8.52
CA ARG A 179 -10.34 -6.07 7.69
C ARG A 179 -10.88 -5.98 6.27
N VAL A 180 -11.10 -4.78 5.80
CA VAL A 180 -11.67 -4.53 4.46
C VAL A 180 -10.69 -3.77 3.59
N MET A 181 -10.56 -4.20 2.34
CA MET A 181 -9.68 -3.63 1.32
C MET A 181 -10.48 -3.01 0.19
N ILE A 182 -9.94 -1.92 -0.35
CA ILE A 182 -10.36 -1.31 -1.61
C ILE A 182 -9.09 -1.05 -2.44
N ALA A 183 -9.18 -1.17 -3.76
CA ALA A 183 -8.07 -0.91 -4.69
C ALA A 183 -8.54 -0.15 -5.93
N TRP A 184 -7.61 0.45 -6.64
CA TRP A 184 -7.84 1.05 -7.93
C TRP A 184 -7.92 -0.06 -9.01
N MET A 185 -9.08 -0.16 -9.70
CA MET A 185 -9.28 -1.09 -10.82
C MET A 185 -8.68 -0.52 -12.10
N LYS A 186 -7.40 -0.27 -12.05
CA LYS A 186 -6.54 0.14 -13.15
C LYS A 186 -5.09 -0.07 -12.73
N SER A 187 -4.18 0.07 -13.65
CA SER A 187 -2.74 0.15 -13.40
C SER A 187 -2.17 1.31 -14.21
N TRP A 188 -1.00 1.79 -13.84
CA TRP A 188 -0.26 2.78 -14.63
C TRP A 188 0.09 2.28 -16.03
N ASP A 189 0.17 0.96 -16.22
CA ASP A 189 0.42 0.31 -17.51
C ASP A 189 -0.83 0.25 -18.40
N ALA A 190 -2.02 0.48 -17.86
CA ALA A 190 -3.27 0.46 -18.60
C ALA A 190 -3.51 1.79 -19.34
N CYS A 191 -3.41 1.76 -20.66
CA CYS A 191 -3.55 2.95 -21.51
C CYS A 191 -4.89 3.05 -22.25
N VAL A 192 -5.76 2.07 -22.10
CA VAL A 192 -7.05 2.07 -22.80
C VAL A 192 -8.07 2.91 -22.01
N VAL A 193 -8.53 3.99 -22.63
CA VAL A 193 -9.63 4.81 -22.13
C VAL A 193 -10.63 4.94 -23.26
N PRO A 194 -11.89 4.51 -23.11
CA PRO A 194 -12.90 4.71 -24.14
C PRO A 194 -13.16 6.20 -24.38
N ASP A 195 -13.11 6.64 -25.63
CA ASP A 195 -13.33 8.04 -26.02
C ASP A 195 -14.71 8.60 -25.61
N SER A 196 -15.65 7.69 -25.29
CA SER A 196 -17.02 8.05 -24.87
C SER A 196 -17.16 8.27 -23.35
N GLN A 197 -16.09 8.20 -22.56
CA GLN A 197 -16.14 8.36 -21.11
C GLN A 197 -15.48 9.66 -20.66
N ASP A 198 -16.20 10.45 -19.87
CA ASP A 198 -15.70 11.67 -19.23
C ASP A 198 -14.90 11.40 -17.93
N TRP A 199 -14.71 10.13 -17.57
CA TRP A 199 -13.99 9.71 -16.36
C TRP A 199 -13.04 8.56 -16.67
N GLN A 200 -12.05 8.35 -15.81
CA GLN A 200 -11.03 7.32 -15.98
C GLN A 200 -10.76 6.56 -14.69
N GLY A 201 -10.74 5.23 -14.81
CA GLY A 201 -10.52 4.31 -13.70
C GLY A 201 -11.77 4.14 -12.82
N MET A 202 -11.75 3.13 -11.98
CA MET A 202 -12.78 2.87 -10.96
C MET A 202 -12.13 2.18 -9.75
N MET A 203 -12.87 2.12 -8.65
CA MET A 203 -12.45 1.36 -7.48
C MET A 203 -13.05 -0.05 -7.54
N THR A 204 -12.35 -1.00 -6.91
CA THR A 204 -12.91 -2.34 -6.70
C THR A 204 -14.14 -2.27 -5.76
N LEU A 205 -14.95 -3.31 -5.77
CA LEU A 205 -15.85 -3.55 -4.65
C LEU A 205 -15.00 -3.71 -3.37
N PRO A 206 -15.46 -3.23 -2.21
CA PRO A 206 -14.82 -3.52 -0.93
C PRO A 206 -14.77 -5.03 -0.68
N ARG A 207 -13.61 -5.53 -0.24
CA ARG A 207 -13.34 -6.96 -0.02
C ARG A 207 -12.90 -7.20 1.42
N GLU A 208 -13.54 -8.14 2.09
CA GLU A 208 -13.07 -8.67 3.38
C GLU A 208 -11.87 -9.57 3.15
N LEU A 209 -10.88 -9.46 4.04
CA LEU A 209 -9.66 -10.26 4.02
C LEU A 209 -9.69 -11.30 5.14
N GLU A 210 -9.25 -12.50 4.83
CA GLU A 210 -9.00 -13.59 5.78
C GLU A 210 -7.76 -14.38 5.35
N ILE A 211 -7.08 -15.07 6.27
CA ILE A 211 -6.01 -15.98 5.93
C ILE A 211 -6.58 -17.40 5.86
N LYS A 212 -6.30 -18.09 4.77
CA LYS A 212 -6.65 -19.48 4.61
C LYS A 212 -5.59 -20.21 3.79
N ASP A 213 -5.17 -21.38 4.27
CA ASP A 213 -4.15 -22.20 3.63
C ASP A 213 -2.83 -21.43 3.34
N GLY A 214 -2.43 -20.54 4.26
CA GLY A 214 -1.23 -19.69 4.13
C GLY A 214 -1.32 -18.60 3.06
N ARG A 215 -2.55 -18.25 2.63
CA ARG A 215 -2.79 -17.20 1.64
C ARG A 215 -3.89 -16.24 2.08
N ILE A 216 -3.83 -15.01 1.59
CA ILE A 216 -4.94 -14.05 1.75
C ILE A 216 -6.08 -14.47 0.81
N TRP A 217 -7.22 -14.72 1.43
CA TRP A 217 -8.50 -14.91 0.74
C TRP A 217 -9.30 -13.61 0.80
N GLN A 218 -10.05 -13.36 -0.25
CA GLN A 218 -10.81 -12.14 -0.44
C GLN A 218 -12.24 -12.48 -0.84
N LYS A 219 -13.20 -11.81 -0.21
CA LYS A 219 -14.61 -11.92 -0.59
C LYS A 219 -15.26 -10.53 -0.56
N PRO A 220 -16.20 -10.22 -1.47
CA PRO A 220 -16.95 -8.98 -1.39
C PRO A 220 -17.61 -8.85 -0.01
N VAL A 221 -17.64 -7.63 0.54
CA VAL A 221 -18.32 -7.38 1.81
C VAL A 221 -19.80 -7.77 1.73
N LYS A 222 -20.34 -8.33 2.84
CA LYS A 222 -21.71 -8.82 2.89
C LYS A 222 -22.77 -7.75 2.60
N GLU A 223 -22.47 -6.49 2.83
CA GLU A 223 -23.35 -5.35 2.60
C GLU A 223 -23.76 -5.21 1.12
N ILE A 224 -22.97 -5.74 0.18
CA ILE A 224 -23.30 -5.75 -1.25
C ILE A 224 -24.57 -6.57 -1.54
N GLU A 225 -24.86 -7.58 -0.71
CA GLU A 225 -26.10 -8.37 -0.84
C GLU A 225 -27.36 -7.50 -0.76
N ASN A 226 -27.30 -6.36 -0.04
CA ASN A 226 -28.43 -5.43 0.09
C ASN A 226 -28.79 -4.72 -1.23
N TYR A 227 -27.87 -4.72 -2.20
CA TYR A 227 -28.06 -4.08 -3.51
C TYR A 227 -28.48 -5.08 -4.59
N ARG A 228 -28.62 -6.37 -4.26
CA ARG A 228 -29.08 -7.38 -5.22
C ARG A 228 -30.56 -7.18 -5.54
N ALA A 229 -30.87 -7.07 -6.82
CA ALA A 229 -32.20 -6.95 -7.35
C ALA A 229 -32.40 -7.88 -8.56
N ASN A 230 -33.63 -8.19 -8.90
CA ASN A 230 -34.01 -8.95 -10.10
C ASN A 230 -33.26 -10.29 -10.23
N LYS A 231 -33.33 -11.12 -9.19
CA LYS A 231 -32.68 -12.43 -9.15
C LYS A 231 -33.09 -13.28 -10.35
N CYS A 232 -32.13 -13.64 -11.19
CA CYS A 232 -32.29 -14.68 -12.22
C CYS A 232 -31.60 -15.96 -11.74
N HIS A 233 -32.30 -17.07 -11.81
CA HIS A 233 -31.77 -18.39 -11.46
C HIS A 233 -31.90 -19.32 -12.67
N TYR A 234 -30.81 -19.88 -13.11
CA TYR A 234 -30.75 -20.83 -14.21
C TYR A 234 -30.18 -22.15 -13.71
N THR A 235 -30.91 -23.25 -13.90
CA THR A 235 -30.46 -24.62 -13.65
C THR A 235 -30.24 -25.32 -14.97
N ASP A 236 -29.21 -26.17 -15.04
CA ASP A 236 -28.96 -27.09 -16.17
C ASP A 236 -28.90 -26.43 -17.56
N LYS A 237 -28.51 -25.14 -17.59
CA LYS A 237 -28.24 -24.45 -18.86
C LYS A 237 -26.89 -24.87 -19.41
N LYS A 238 -26.88 -25.46 -20.62
CA LYS A 238 -25.68 -25.65 -21.41
C LYS A 238 -25.22 -24.29 -21.92
N ILE A 239 -23.98 -23.93 -21.65
CA ILE A 239 -23.33 -22.73 -22.20
C ILE A 239 -22.58 -23.20 -23.44
N ASP A 240 -22.99 -22.73 -24.61
CA ASP A 240 -22.36 -23.00 -25.90
C ASP A 240 -21.26 -21.98 -26.16
#